data_665be43598f85d397c9a449361651786
#
_entry.id   665be43598f85d397c9a449361651786
#
_cell.length_a   1.000
_cell.length_b   1.000
_cell.length_c   1.000
_cell.angle_alpha   90.00
_cell.angle_beta   90.00
_cell.angle_gamma   90.00
#
_symmetry.space_group_name_H-M   'P 1'
#
loop_
_entity.id
_entity.type
_entity.pdbx_description
1 polymer ?
#
loop_
_entity_poly.entity_id
_entity_poly.type
_entity_poly.pdbx_seq_one_letter_code
_entity_poly.pdbx_strand_id
1 'polypeptide(L)'
;MYRTSILAAVISLSTILAAHAQTGLASYYGGRGGGMTCAHRTVPMGTMLTVTTHGGRSIQCRVNDRGPFVRGRIIDVSVSAARALGMTHSGVVAVSVY
;
A
#
# COMPACT_ATOMS: atom_id res chain seq x y z
N MET A 1 -22.24 1.64 46.71
CA MET A 1 -21.90 1.70 46.17
C MET A 1 -21.09 1.71 45.37
N TYR A 2 -20.97 1.63 44.84
CA TYR A 2 -20.16 1.70 44.09
C TYR A 2 -19.90 1.21 43.07
N ARG A 3 -19.77 1.19 42.40
CA ARG A 3 -19.51 0.89 41.52
C ARG A 3 -18.74 0.87 40.74
N THR A 4 -18.43 0.84 40.18
CA THR A 4 -17.74 0.76 39.58
C THR A 4 -17.41 0.61 38.55
N SER A 5 -17.22 0.81 37.86
CA SER A 5 -16.91 0.74 36.75
C SER A 5 -16.18 0.34 36.01
N ILE A 6 -15.88 0.30 35.42
CA ILE A 6 -15.26 -0.28 34.76
C ILE A 6 -15.12 -0.31 33.52
N LEU A 7 -15.36 -0.23 32.85
CA LEU A 7 -15.26 -0.23 31.64
C LEU A 7 -14.25 0.08 30.88
N ALA A 8 -13.68 0.60 30.84
CA ALA A 8 -12.73 1.02 30.10
C ALA A 8 -12.02 0.15 29.24
N ALA A 9 -11.91 -0.83 29.37
CA ALA A 9 -11.09 -1.59 28.70
C ALA A 9 -11.17 -1.83 27.36
N VAL A 10 -12.02 -1.55 26.79
CA VAL A 10 -12.16 -1.93 25.61
C VAL A 10 -11.59 -1.38 24.52
N ILE A 11 -11.28 -0.35 24.42
CA ILE A 11 -10.83 0.19 23.38
C ILE A 11 -9.65 -0.14 22.69
N SER A 12 -8.72 -0.46 23.16
CA SER A 12 -7.48 -0.52 22.55
C SER A 12 -7.31 -1.36 21.36
N LEU A 13 -8.19 -2.20 21.11
CA LEU A 13 -7.99 -3.01 20.02
C LEU A 13 -7.94 -2.43 18.72
N SER A 14 -8.65 -1.48 18.48
CA SER A 14 -8.76 -1.02 17.12
C SER A 14 -7.52 -0.40 16.60
N THR A 15 -6.65 0.04 17.42
CA THR A 15 -5.54 0.73 16.89
C THR A 15 -4.52 -0.15 16.26
N ILE A 16 -4.57 -1.37 16.55
CA ILE A 16 -3.59 -2.21 16.03
C ILE A 16 -3.64 -2.37 14.58
N LEU A 17 -4.77 -2.29 14.02
CA LEU A 17 -4.87 -2.56 12.64
C LEU A 17 -4.21 -1.59 11.74
N ALA A 18 -3.93 -0.47 12.20
CA ALA A 18 -3.44 0.54 11.33
C ALA A 18 -1.98 0.57 11.16
N ALA A 19 -1.32 -0.23 11.80
CA ALA A 19 0.05 0.02 11.89
C ALA A 19 0.99 -0.59 10.90
N HIS A 20 0.57 -1.21 9.89
CA HIS A 20 1.49 -2.01 9.11
C HIS A 20 1.87 -1.42 7.78
N ALA A 21 2.54 -0.32 7.79
CA ALA A 21 3.09 0.21 6.57
C ALA A 21 4.34 -0.58 6.19
N GLN A 22 4.51 -0.87 4.93
CA GLN A 22 5.73 -1.44 4.40
C GLN A 22 6.49 -0.36 3.69
N THR A 23 7.80 -0.36 3.82
CA THR A 23 8.65 0.54 3.06
C THR A 23 9.53 -0.28 2.14
N GLY A 24 9.81 0.24 0.98
CA GLY A 24 10.64 -0.46 0.02
C GLY A 24 10.57 0.24 -1.31
N LEU A 25 10.89 -0.48 -2.37
CA LEU A 25 10.91 0.09 -3.71
C LEU A 25 9.66 -0.28 -4.47
N ALA A 26 9.17 0.65 -5.26
CA ALA A 26 8.10 0.43 -6.21
C ALA A 26 8.68 0.48 -7.61
N SER A 27 8.16 -0.36 -8.46
CA SER A 27 8.40 -0.27 -9.90
C SER A 27 7.04 -0.26 -10.59
N TYR A 28 7.02 -0.18 -11.92
CA TYR A 28 5.74 -0.21 -12.61
C TYR A 28 5.83 -1.10 -13.85
N TYR A 29 4.68 -1.54 -14.32
CA TYR A 29 4.62 -2.46 -15.43
C TYR A 29 3.27 -2.31 -16.14
N GLY A 30 3.13 -2.99 -17.28
CA GLY A 30 1.89 -2.91 -18.02
C GLY A 30 0.67 -3.33 -17.25
N GLY A 31 0.79 -4.39 -16.50
CA GLY A 31 -0.30 -4.82 -15.65
C GLY A 31 -1.48 -5.37 -16.40
N ARG A 32 -2.47 -5.81 -15.67
CA ARG A 32 -3.70 -6.31 -16.22
C ARG A 32 -4.76 -5.25 -16.13
N GLY A 33 -5.46 -5.04 -17.20
CA GLY A 33 -6.53 -4.08 -17.23
C GLY A 33 -6.00 -2.68 -17.12
N GLY A 34 -6.88 -1.74 -17.03
CA GLY A 34 -6.49 -0.35 -16.94
C GLY A 34 -6.68 0.18 -15.54
N GLY A 35 -6.40 1.45 -15.38
CA GLY A 35 -6.69 2.15 -14.14
C GLY A 35 -5.60 2.00 -13.09
N MET A 36 -5.97 2.30 -11.88
CA MET A 36 -5.06 2.35 -10.75
C MET A 36 -4.99 0.99 -10.10
N THR A 37 -4.09 0.16 -10.60
CA THR A 37 -3.93 -1.20 -10.10
C THR A 37 -2.48 -1.46 -9.73
N CYS A 38 -2.25 -2.55 -9.03
CA CYS A 38 -0.91 -2.90 -8.59
C CYS A 38 -0.78 -4.40 -8.33
N ALA A 39 0.47 -4.85 -8.28
CA ALA A 39 0.82 -6.21 -7.90
C ALA A 39 1.48 -6.18 -6.53
N HIS A 40 1.09 -7.10 -5.68
CA HIS A 40 1.67 -7.28 -4.36
C HIS A 40 1.82 -8.77 -4.09
N ARG A 41 2.84 -9.13 -3.33
CA ARG A 41 3.13 -10.55 -3.14
C ARG A 41 2.10 -11.30 -2.32
N THR A 42 1.52 -10.66 -1.33
CA THR A 42 0.71 -11.38 -0.36
C THR A 42 -0.63 -10.77 -0.03
N VAL A 43 -0.81 -9.50 -0.28
CA VAL A 43 -2.07 -8.83 0.07
C VAL A 43 -3.19 -9.42 -0.77
N PRO A 44 -4.35 -9.68 -0.20
CA PRO A 44 -5.45 -10.29 -0.95
C PRO A 44 -5.84 -9.50 -2.19
N MET A 45 -6.18 -10.24 -3.24
CA MET A 45 -6.66 -9.61 -4.47
C MET A 45 -7.86 -8.74 -4.17
N GLY A 46 -7.92 -7.58 -4.78
CA GLY A 46 -9.01 -6.65 -4.59
C GLY A 46 -8.77 -5.62 -3.50
N THR A 47 -7.74 -5.80 -2.70
CA THR A 47 -7.44 -4.84 -1.64
C THR A 47 -6.96 -3.53 -2.22
N MET A 48 -7.41 -2.44 -1.66
CA MET A 48 -6.93 -1.12 -2.03
C MET A 48 -5.74 -0.75 -1.15
N LEU A 49 -4.63 -0.45 -1.77
CA LEU A 49 -3.43 -0.03 -1.06
C LEU A 49 -3.14 1.44 -1.34
N THR A 50 -2.64 2.12 -0.34
CA THR A 50 -2.15 3.48 -0.49
C THR A 50 -0.64 3.43 -0.66
N VAL A 51 -0.15 4.05 -1.71
CA VAL A 51 1.27 4.10 -2.03
C VAL A 51 1.72 5.54 -1.99
N THR A 52 2.71 5.83 -1.19
CA THR A 52 3.20 7.19 -1.03
C THR A 52 4.69 7.24 -1.32
N THR A 53 5.10 8.16 -2.18
CA THR A 53 6.52 8.37 -2.47
C THR A 53 7.15 9.26 -1.41
N HIS A 54 8.48 9.27 -1.36
CA HIS A 54 9.18 10.17 -0.46
C HIS A 54 8.90 11.65 -0.78
N GLY A 55 8.58 11.93 -2.01
CA GLY A 55 8.25 13.30 -2.39
C GLY A 55 6.87 13.73 -1.94
N GLY A 56 6.10 12.81 -1.37
CA GLY A 56 4.81 13.15 -0.81
C GLY A 56 3.62 12.87 -1.71
N ARG A 57 3.85 12.38 -2.91
CA ARG A 57 2.72 11.99 -3.76
C ARG A 57 2.15 10.67 -3.28
N SER A 58 0.85 10.56 -3.36
CA SER A 58 0.15 9.39 -2.86
C SER A 58 -0.97 9.01 -3.80
N ILE A 59 -1.15 7.72 -4.01
CA ILE A 59 -2.25 7.22 -4.80
C ILE A 59 -2.81 5.98 -4.12
N GLN A 60 -3.97 5.56 -4.57
CA GLN A 60 -4.51 4.26 -4.17
C GLN A 60 -4.56 3.37 -5.38
N CYS A 61 -4.22 2.11 -5.21
CA CYS A 61 -4.30 1.14 -6.28
C CYS A 61 -4.93 -0.15 -5.77
N ARG A 62 -5.62 -0.85 -6.67
CA ARG A 62 -6.26 -2.11 -6.31
C ARG A 62 -5.35 -3.26 -6.69
N VAL A 63 -5.11 -4.14 -5.75
CA VAL A 63 -4.27 -5.32 -5.99
C VAL A 63 -4.99 -6.26 -6.94
N ASN A 64 -4.41 -6.49 -8.10
CA ASN A 64 -4.98 -7.43 -9.07
C ASN A 64 -3.94 -8.39 -9.63
N ASP A 65 -2.76 -8.46 -9.05
CA ASP A 65 -1.71 -9.33 -9.55
C ASP A 65 -0.73 -9.65 -8.42
N ARG A 66 0.15 -10.62 -8.65
CA ARG A 66 1.18 -11.03 -7.71
C ARG A 66 2.57 -10.57 -8.20
N GLY A 67 3.42 -10.29 -7.25
CA GLY A 67 4.76 -9.75 -7.44
C GLY A 67 4.88 -8.40 -6.78
N PRO A 68 6.00 -7.74 -6.96
CA PRO A 68 7.21 -8.16 -7.67
C PRO A 68 8.03 -9.17 -6.88
N PHE A 69 8.89 -9.89 -7.57
CA PHE A 69 9.73 -10.89 -6.91
C PHE A 69 11.21 -10.52 -6.98
N VAL A 70 11.48 -9.25 -7.11
CA VAL A 70 12.84 -8.72 -7.11
C VAL A 70 13.15 -8.21 -5.71
N ARG A 71 14.32 -8.55 -5.22
CA ARG A 71 14.69 -8.16 -3.86
C ARG A 71 14.58 -6.64 -3.68
N GLY A 72 14.00 -6.24 -2.58
CA GLY A 72 13.84 -4.82 -2.26
C GLY A 72 12.61 -4.18 -2.83
N ARG A 73 11.97 -4.79 -3.82
CA ARG A 73 10.75 -4.26 -4.40
C ARG A 73 9.56 -4.85 -3.69
N ILE A 74 8.62 -4.01 -3.33
CA ILE A 74 7.46 -4.45 -2.58
C ILE A 74 6.16 -4.27 -3.34
N ILE A 75 6.16 -3.50 -4.41
CA ILE A 75 4.94 -3.27 -5.16
C ILE A 75 5.30 -2.90 -6.60
N ASP A 76 4.51 -3.38 -7.55
CA ASP A 76 4.55 -2.93 -8.93
C ASP A 76 3.24 -2.23 -9.21
N VAL A 77 3.31 -0.99 -9.62
CA VAL A 77 2.09 -0.24 -9.90
C VAL A 77 1.83 -0.16 -11.39
N SER A 78 0.58 0.07 -11.75
CA SER A 78 0.21 0.24 -13.15
C SER A 78 0.84 1.50 -13.73
N VAL A 79 0.83 1.61 -15.04
CA VAL A 79 1.36 2.80 -15.70
C VAL A 79 0.58 4.04 -15.26
N SER A 80 -0.73 3.94 -15.14
CA SER A 80 -1.54 5.07 -14.66
C SER A 80 -1.12 5.51 -13.26
N ALA A 81 -0.92 4.54 -12.38
CA ALA A 81 -0.48 4.84 -11.03
C ALA A 81 0.93 5.43 -11.03
N ALA A 82 1.81 4.91 -11.87
CA ALA A 82 3.17 5.43 -11.96
C ALA A 82 3.19 6.88 -12.43
N ARG A 83 2.33 7.21 -13.38
CA ARG A 83 2.21 8.60 -13.82
C ARG A 83 1.73 9.50 -12.69
N ALA A 84 0.73 9.06 -11.97
CA ALA A 84 0.21 9.84 -10.86
C ALA A 84 1.24 10.01 -9.74
N LEU A 85 2.11 9.03 -9.56
CA LEU A 85 3.18 9.12 -8.58
C LEU A 85 4.39 9.89 -9.08
N GLY A 86 4.42 10.21 -10.37
CA GLY A 86 5.55 10.95 -10.95
C GLY A 86 6.80 10.09 -11.10
N MET A 87 6.66 8.81 -11.24
CA MET A 87 7.81 7.91 -11.25
C MET A 87 8.15 7.30 -12.60
N THR A 88 7.46 7.68 -13.64
CA THR A 88 7.68 7.03 -14.94
C THR A 88 9.09 7.26 -15.48
N HIS A 89 9.69 8.38 -15.16
CA HIS A 89 11.05 8.64 -15.62
C HIS A 89 12.07 7.84 -14.82
N SER A 90 11.93 7.80 -13.51
CA SER A 90 12.86 7.07 -12.66
C SER A 90 12.71 5.57 -12.77
N GLY A 91 11.52 5.11 -12.98
CA GLY A 91 11.24 3.68 -13.11
C GLY A 91 11.11 2.95 -11.77
N VAL A 92 11.94 3.27 -10.82
CA VAL A 92 11.94 2.64 -9.49
C VAL A 92 12.10 3.75 -8.47
N VAL A 93 11.25 3.78 -7.47
CA VAL A 93 11.30 4.81 -6.44
C VAL A 93 11.00 4.20 -5.07
N ALA A 94 11.47 4.86 -4.04
CA ALA A 94 11.19 4.45 -2.67
C ALA A 94 9.79 4.88 -2.28
N VAL A 95 9.05 4.00 -1.64
CA VAL A 95 7.67 4.25 -1.25
C VAL A 95 7.36 3.66 0.11
N SER A 96 6.26 4.11 0.66
CA SER A 96 5.59 3.45 1.77
C SER A 96 4.25 2.95 1.24
N VAL A 97 3.86 1.77 1.67
CA VAL A 97 2.61 1.13 1.22
C VAL A 97 1.79 0.72 2.44
N TYR A 98 0.54 1.07 2.45
CA TYR A 98 -0.35 0.66 3.54
C TYR A 98 -1.83 0.65 3.16
#